data_76e966f229108f8b92776f8513b53cfc
#
_entry.id   76e966f229108f8b92776f8513b53cfc
#
_cell.length_a   1.000
_cell.length_b   1.000
_cell.length_c   1.000
_cell.angle_alpha   90.00
_cell.angle_beta   90.00
_cell.angle_gamma   90.00
#
_symmetry.space_group_name_H-M   'P 1'
#
loop_
_entity.id
_entity.type
_entity.pdbx_description
1 polymer ?
#
loop_
_entity_poly.entity_id
_entity_poly.type
_entity_poly.pdbx_seq_one_letter_code
_entity_poly.pdbx_strand_id
1 'polypeptide(L)'
;MPEELKRLPSAKNKKVYEYSNNMRKFLITGCVLMLLFSCSSYDNGELIGVEKKFWNEPTPYGMVLVEQASFELGQAETDSLFGLNTPSKKVSVGSFWMDETEITNGQYRAFLNWVRDSIIREKLADPAFGGNEEYKITENAEGDPITPRLNWKIPIPSAKRATEEELTALNYFFDKDDVLGGLINNPDRYLYKYEWFDNEAAAKRENQLALAKRTRNTDLNVAQLPQVMITKDTAYVTENGQVINTSITRPLRSRWDFLNTYIVPVYPDTTCWINDFANSYNDPYLLNYFSHPAYNAHPVVGVSWQQAMAFCHWRTMYLNQSLAQRGQKVLDYRLPTEAEFELAARGKQPKGRFPWKSNKTNTEGGCYYANFKVAEGGYPQDGHMTTAKVASYPANAYGLFDMAGNVAEWTSSNWSESAYQDMNDLNPSLHSKINHSDFYINKRKVVKGGSWKDAARFIEVNARSYEYLNETRSFIGFRCVRSQIGESRSR
;
A
#
# COMPACT_ATOMS: atom_id res chain seq x y z
N MET A 1 -92.97 43.25 9.90
CA MET A 1 -92.91 43.56 8.47
C MET A 1 -92.13 44.86 8.32
N PRO A 2 -91.08 44.98 7.43
CA PRO A 2 -90.82 44.29 6.16
C PRO A 2 -89.40 43.68 6.04
N GLU A 3 -89.27 42.83 5.00
CA GLU A 3 -88.15 42.09 4.52
C GLU A 3 -86.94 43.02 4.08
N GLU A 4 -85.74 42.68 4.54
CA GLU A 4 -84.53 43.19 3.97
C GLU A 4 -84.01 42.30 2.82
N LEU A 5 -84.02 42.83 1.60
CA LEU A 5 -83.46 42.28 0.41
C LEU A 5 -81.91 42.19 0.54
N LYS A 6 -81.37 41.00 0.63
CA LYS A 6 -79.98 40.72 0.43
C LYS A 6 -79.58 41.01 -1.02
N ARG A 7 -78.84 42.10 -1.29
CA ARG A 7 -78.22 42.35 -2.58
C ARG A 7 -77.01 41.43 -2.77
N LEU A 8 -77.08 40.56 -3.74
CA LEU A 8 -75.95 39.80 -4.25
C LEU A 8 -74.92 40.74 -4.92
N PRO A 9 -73.61 40.59 -4.69
CA PRO A 9 -72.61 41.43 -5.34
C PRO A 9 -72.52 41.12 -6.83
N SER A 10 -72.45 42.19 -7.66
CA SER A 10 -72.39 42.08 -9.10
C SER A 10 -71.20 41.30 -9.60
N ALA A 11 -71.33 40.60 -10.71
CA ALA A 11 -70.26 39.71 -11.33
C ALA A 11 -68.95 40.43 -11.55
N LYS A 12 -68.90 41.77 -11.64
CA LYS A 12 -67.67 42.54 -11.73
C LYS A 12 -66.81 42.53 -10.47
N ASN A 13 -67.41 42.53 -9.29
CA ASN A 13 -66.67 42.52 -8.03
C ASN A 13 -66.11 41.11 -7.72
N LYS A 14 -66.73 40.03 -8.19
CA LYS A 14 -66.23 38.68 -8.03
C LYS A 14 -64.92 38.45 -8.80
N LYS A 15 -64.80 38.97 -10.03
CA LYS A 15 -63.55 38.86 -10.83
C LYS A 15 -62.38 39.65 -10.22
N VAL A 16 -62.64 40.83 -9.64
CA VAL A 16 -61.60 41.61 -8.98
C VAL A 16 -61.12 40.94 -7.69
N TYR A 17 -61.99 40.34 -6.95
CA TYR A 17 -61.63 39.59 -5.73
C TYR A 17 -60.87 38.27 -6.03
N GLU A 18 -61.22 37.55 -7.09
CA GLU A 18 -60.48 36.38 -7.54
C GLU A 18 -59.08 36.77 -8.09
N TYR A 19 -58.96 37.84 -8.83
CA TYR A 19 -57.67 38.33 -9.32
C TYR A 19 -56.72 38.80 -8.18
N SER A 20 -57.29 39.48 -7.17
CA SER A 20 -56.54 39.87 -5.98
C SER A 20 -56.09 38.68 -5.12
N ASN A 21 -56.90 37.65 -4.98
CA ASN A 21 -56.56 36.42 -4.24
C ASN A 21 -55.52 35.55 -4.98
N ASN A 22 -55.61 35.49 -6.30
CA ASN A 22 -54.62 34.78 -7.10
C ASN A 22 -53.26 35.51 -7.12
N MET A 23 -53.27 36.83 -7.17
CA MET A 23 -52.04 37.65 -7.08
C MET A 23 -51.41 37.53 -5.68
N ARG A 24 -52.19 37.50 -4.59
CA ARG A 24 -51.69 37.22 -3.23
C ARG A 24 -51.08 35.81 -3.10
N LYS A 25 -51.74 34.79 -3.68
CA LYS A 25 -51.20 33.45 -3.68
C LYS A 25 -49.89 33.35 -4.49
N PHE A 26 -49.80 34.05 -5.63
CA PHE A 26 -48.58 34.09 -6.45
C PHE A 26 -47.43 34.83 -5.72
N LEU A 27 -47.74 35.92 -5.00
CA LEU A 27 -46.75 36.63 -4.18
C LEU A 27 -46.27 35.78 -2.99
N ILE A 28 -47.17 35.12 -2.30
CA ILE A 28 -46.81 34.26 -1.18
C ILE A 28 -46.01 33.03 -1.65
N THR A 29 -46.36 32.42 -2.79
CA THR A 29 -45.59 31.31 -3.39
C THR A 29 -44.22 31.78 -3.87
N GLY A 30 -44.11 32.99 -4.44
CA GLY A 30 -42.86 33.58 -4.86
C GLY A 30 -41.93 33.88 -3.66
N CYS A 31 -42.47 34.42 -2.56
CA CYS A 31 -41.70 34.65 -1.33
C CYS A 31 -41.26 33.35 -0.65
N VAL A 32 -42.10 32.32 -0.65
CA VAL A 32 -41.70 30.97 -0.14
C VAL A 32 -40.63 30.32 -1.02
N LEU A 33 -40.73 30.46 -2.35
CA LEU A 33 -39.66 29.99 -3.24
C LEU A 33 -38.34 30.77 -3.03
N MET A 34 -38.39 32.12 -2.82
CA MET A 34 -37.18 32.87 -2.53
C MET A 34 -36.56 32.53 -1.18
N LEU A 35 -37.36 32.13 -0.18
CA LEU A 35 -36.85 31.66 1.10
C LEU A 35 -36.19 30.26 1.00
N LEU A 36 -36.59 29.46 0.02
CA LEU A 36 -35.97 28.13 -0.21
C LEU A 36 -34.63 28.22 -0.98
N PHE A 37 -34.36 29.34 -1.66
CA PHE A 37 -33.08 29.59 -2.33
C PHE A 37 -32.09 30.38 -1.49
N SER A 38 -32.43 30.78 -0.26
CA SER A 38 -31.49 31.34 0.69
C SER A 38 -30.67 30.19 1.35
N CYS A 39 -30.01 29.38 0.52
CA CYS A 39 -28.83 28.67 0.99
C CYS A 39 -27.72 29.71 1.12
N SER A 40 -27.62 30.34 2.30
CA SER A 40 -26.39 31.01 2.65
C SER A 40 -25.27 30.02 2.60
N SER A 41 -24.39 30.11 1.61
CA SER A 41 -23.05 29.59 1.74
C SER A 41 -22.50 30.22 3.03
N TYR A 42 -22.36 29.39 4.07
CA TYR A 42 -21.63 29.80 5.27
C TYR A 42 -20.19 30.06 4.83
N ASP A 43 -19.93 31.33 4.49
CA ASP A 43 -18.60 31.86 4.42
C ASP A 43 -18.12 32.00 5.88
N ASN A 44 -17.24 31.08 6.29
CA ASN A 44 -16.67 31.07 7.63
C ASN A 44 -15.66 32.20 7.85
N GLY A 45 -15.77 33.28 7.11
CA GLY A 45 -14.93 34.49 7.27
C GLY A 45 -13.50 34.27 6.76
N GLU A 46 -13.30 33.42 5.76
CA GLU A 46 -12.01 33.30 5.09
C GLU A 46 -11.73 34.57 4.28
N LEU A 47 -10.55 35.16 4.50
CA LEU A 47 -10.08 36.38 3.85
C LEU A 47 -9.90 36.25 2.33
N ILE A 48 -9.97 35.06 1.80
CA ILE A 48 -9.78 34.76 0.39
C ILE A 48 -10.95 33.88 -0.04
N GLY A 49 -11.82 34.40 -0.89
CA GLY A 49 -12.97 33.68 -1.47
C GLY A 49 -12.55 32.55 -2.40
N VAL A 50 -11.90 31.54 -1.86
CA VAL A 50 -11.61 30.28 -2.58
C VAL A 50 -12.82 29.38 -2.40
N GLU A 51 -13.38 28.96 -3.53
CA GLU A 51 -14.47 27.97 -3.55
C GLU A 51 -14.06 26.71 -2.80
N LYS A 52 -14.69 26.39 -1.68
CA LYS A 52 -14.45 25.15 -0.94
C LYS A 52 -15.01 23.99 -1.73
N LYS A 53 -14.18 23.31 -2.47
CA LYS A 53 -14.53 22.01 -3.04
C LYS A 53 -14.41 20.95 -1.94
N PHE A 54 -15.55 20.48 -1.45
CA PHE A 54 -15.58 19.32 -0.57
C PHE A 54 -15.09 18.10 -1.38
N TRP A 55 -13.91 17.62 -1.01
CA TRP A 55 -13.38 16.39 -1.57
C TRP A 55 -13.44 15.28 -0.51
N ASN A 56 -14.11 14.19 -0.85
CA ASN A 56 -14.10 12.98 -0.03
C ASN A 56 -13.23 11.95 -0.75
N GLU A 57 -12.30 11.37 -0.03
CA GLU A 57 -11.52 10.28 -0.55
C GLU A 57 -12.45 9.07 -0.80
N PRO A 58 -12.52 8.54 -2.04
CA PRO A 58 -13.29 7.34 -2.30
C PRO A 58 -12.65 6.16 -1.56
N THR A 59 -13.49 5.32 -0.96
CA THR A 59 -13.04 4.09 -0.29
C THR A 59 -12.23 3.23 -1.26
N PRO A 60 -10.96 2.93 -0.95
CA PRO A 60 -10.15 2.07 -1.79
C PRO A 60 -10.75 0.66 -1.85
N TYR A 61 -10.74 0.06 -3.04
CA TYR A 61 -11.25 -1.29 -3.20
C TYR A 61 -10.44 -2.31 -2.39
N GLY A 62 -11.12 -3.17 -1.63
CA GLY A 62 -10.52 -4.21 -0.79
C GLY A 62 -9.76 -3.68 0.42
N MET A 63 -10.06 -2.45 0.87
CA MET A 63 -9.45 -1.87 2.06
C MET A 63 -10.48 -1.42 3.06
N VAL A 64 -10.10 -1.47 4.32
CA VAL A 64 -10.88 -1.02 5.47
C VAL A 64 -10.22 0.21 6.09
N LEU A 65 -11.04 1.16 6.56
CA LEU A 65 -10.56 2.30 7.32
C LEU A 65 -10.28 1.89 8.77
N VAL A 66 -9.03 2.06 9.18
CA VAL A 66 -8.64 2.01 10.58
C VAL A 66 -8.62 3.45 11.10
N GLU A 67 -9.53 3.74 12.02
CA GLU A 67 -9.66 5.08 12.59
C GLU A 67 -8.49 5.42 13.49
N GLN A 68 -8.15 6.71 13.57
CA GLN A 68 -7.11 7.19 14.47
C GLN A 68 -7.41 6.79 15.92
N ALA A 69 -6.37 6.36 16.63
CA ALA A 69 -6.51 5.99 18.02
C ALA A 69 -5.20 6.16 18.80
N SER A 70 -5.35 6.31 20.12
CA SER A 70 -4.25 6.22 21.07
C SER A 70 -4.35 4.90 21.80
N PHE A 71 -3.27 4.16 21.86
CA PHE A 71 -3.21 2.86 22.51
C PHE A 71 -1.83 2.59 23.12
N GLU A 72 -1.71 1.51 23.84
CA GLU A 72 -0.45 1.04 24.41
C GLU A 72 0.18 0.03 23.44
N LEU A 73 1.26 0.42 22.78
CA LEU A 73 2.05 -0.41 21.87
C LEU A 73 2.95 -1.34 22.68
N GLY A 74 3.01 -2.62 22.30
CA GLY A 74 3.84 -3.61 22.95
C GLY A 74 3.10 -4.38 24.04
N GLN A 75 3.84 -5.05 24.90
CA GLN A 75 3.31 -6.03 25.83
C GLN A 75 2.59 -5.37 27.00
N ALA A 76 1.41 -5.89 27.35
CA ALA A 76 0.81 -5.67 28.64
C ALA A 76 1.55 -6.52 29.73
N GLU A 77 1.64 -5.98 30.89
CA GLU A 77 2.42 -6.33 32.09
C GLU A 77 2.58 -7.82 32.50
N THR A 78 2.08 -8.81 31.80
CA THR A 78 1.89 -10.17 32.36
C THR A 78 2.79 -11.27 31.83
N ASP A 79 3.72 -11.02 30.90
CA ASP A 79 4.51 -12.12 30.34
C ASP A 79 6.01 -12.02 30.62
N SER A 80 6.36 -12.31 31.87
CA SER A 80 7.76 -12.40 32.35
C SER A 80 8.46 -13.71 31.94
N LEU A 81 7.76 -14.67 31.30
CA LEU A 81 8.27 -16.04 31.13
C LEU A 81 9.40 -16.20 30.11
N PHE A 82 9.69 -15.19 29.28
CA PHE A 82 10.71 -15.35 28.22
C PHE A 82 11.70 -14.18 28.08
N GLY A 83 11.82 -13.28 29.06
CA GLY A 83 12.88 -12.27 29.09
C GLY A 83 12.80 -11.20 27.99
N LEU A 84 11.76 -11.20 27.17
CA LEU A 84 11.46 -10.14 26.20
C LEU A 84 10.64 -9.05 26.91
N ASN A 85 11.25 -8.38 27.89
CA ASN A 85 10.72 -7.15 28.44
C ASN A 85 10.75 -6.07 27.36
N THR A 86 9.79 -6.12 26.45
CA THR A 86 9.54 -4.99 25.57
C THR A 86 8.72 -3.98 26.38
N PRO A 87 9.31 -2.84 26.76
CA PRO A 87 8.55 -1.83 27.51
C PRO A 87 7.36 -1.40 26.65
N SER A 88 6.17 -1.34 27.27
CA SER A 88 5.01 -0.78 26.59
C SER A 88 5.20 0.73 26.42
N LYS A 89 4.67 1.29 25.32
CA LYS A 89 4.67 2.73 25.05
C LYS A 89 3.29 3.19 24.65
N LYS A 90 2.79 4.23 25.29
CA LYS A 90 1.55 4.90 24.85
C LYS A 90 1.82 5.72 23.60
N VAL A 91 1.09 5.43 22.54
CA VAL A 91 1.27 6.03 21.22
C VAL A 91 -0.06 6.43 20.60
N SER A 92 0.00 7.36 19.66
CA SER A 92 -1.15 7.81 18.86
C SER A 92 -0.85 7.57 17.38
N VAL A 93 -1.78 6.94 16.68
CA VAL A 93 -1.67 6.63 15.25
C VAL A 93 -2.81 7.31 14.51
N GLY A 94 -2.51 8.00 13.41
CA GLY A 94 -3.50 8.62 12.53
C GLY A 94 -4.31 7.60 11.75
N SER A 95 -5.42 8.03 11.15
CA SER A 95 -6.28 7.16 10.33
C SER A 95 -5.58 6.70 9.05
N PHE A 96 -5.81 5.46 8.66
CA PHE A 96 -5.27 4.87 7.44
C PHE A 96 -6.19 3.78 6.88
N TRP A 97 -6.08 3.54 5.59
CA TRP A 97 -6.68 2.41 4.91
C TRP A 97 -5.73 1.22 4.97
N MET A 98 -6.25 0.03 5.27
CA MET A 98 -5.49 -1.22 5.29
C MET A 98 -6.21 -2.27 4.44
N ASP A 99 -5.46 -3.07 3.69
CA ASP A 99 -6.03 -4.21 2.96
C ASP A 99 -6.75 -5.15 3.91
N GLU A 100 -7.95 -5.59 3.52
CA GLU A 100 -8.79 -6.51 4.31
C GLU A 100 -8.07 -7.82 4.62
N THR A 101 -7.26 -8.29 3.68
CA THR A 101 -6.51 -9.55 3.74
C THR A 101 -5.05 -9.32 3.40
N GLU A 102 -4.22 -10.35 3.58
CA GLU A 102 -2.88 -10.40 2.99
C GLU A 102 -2.96 -10.33 1.45
N ILE A 103 -1.91 -9.84 0.81
CA ILE A 103 -1.79 -9.88 -0.65
C ILE A 103 -1.72 -11.34 -1.12
N THR A 104 -2.60 -11.69 -2.05
CA THR A 104 -2.71 -13.05 -2.58
C THR A 104 -1.75 -13.33 -3.73
N ASN A 105 -1.48 -14.61 -4.00
CA ASN A 105 -0.74 -15.05 -5.19
C ASN A 105 -1.34 -14.49 -6.48
N GLY A 106 -2.69 -14.45 -6.58
CA GLY A 106 -3.38 -13.90 -7.74
C GLY A 106 -3.09 -12.42 -7.96
N GLN A 107 -3.12 -11.63 -6.88
CA GLN A 107 -2.82 -10.18 -6.93
C GLN A 107 -1.34 -9.93 -7.25
N TYR A 108 -0.45 -10.70 -6.64
CA TYR A 108 0.99 -10.55 -6.92
C TYR A 108 1.35 -10.97 -8.35
N ARG A 109 0.69 -12.00 -8.90
CA ARG A 109 0.85 -12.36 -10.32
C ARG A 109 0.39 -11.28 -11.28
N ALA A 110 -0.62 -10.49 -10.92
CA ALA A 110 -1.02 -9.33 -11.74
C ALA A 110 0.12 -8.32 -11.86
N PHE A 111 0.84 -8.05 -10.77
CA PHE A 111 2.06 -7.24 -10.76
C PHE A 111 3.16 -7.85 -11.64
N LEU A 112 3.46 -9.14 -11.43
CA LEU A 112 4.48 -9.85 -12.18
C LEU A 112 4.19 -9.86 -13.70
N ASN A 113 2.94 -10.10 -14.07
CA ASN A 113 2.51 -10.04 -15.48
C ASN A 113 2.68 -8.63 -16.07
N TRP A 114 2.36 -7.59 -15.29
CA TRP A 114 2.57 -6.22 -15.73
C TRP A 114 4.07 -5.93 -15.96
N VAL A 115 4.96 -6.39 -15.06
CA VAL A 115 6.41 -6.24 -15.22
C VAL A 115 6.89 -6.98 -16.45
N ARG A 116 6.48 -8.25 -16.62
CA ARG A 116 6.80 -9.04 -17.81
C ARG A 116 6.38 -8.33 -19.09
N ASP A 117 5.15 -7.88 -19.17
CA ASP A 117 4.59 -7.23 -20.34
C ASP A 117 5.25 -5.88 -20.64
N SER A 118 5.72 -5.17 -19.59
CA SER A 118 6.52 -3.95 -19.74
C SER A 118 7.86 -4.24 -20.41
N ILE A 119 8.59 -5.23 -19.91
CA ILE A 119 9.91 -5.61 -20.43
C ILE A 119 9.79 -6.15 -21.87
N ILE A 120 8.77 -6.96 -22.15
CA ILE A 120 8.52 -7.43 -23.53
C ILE A 120 8.31 -6.26 -24.48
N ARG A 121 7.48 -5.25 -24.10
CA ARG A 121 7.26 -4.06 -24.94
C ARG A 121 8.52 -3.23 -25.15
N GLU A 122 9.33 -3.08 -24.10
CA GLU A 122 10.63 -2.40 -24.23
C GLU A 122 11.53 -3.09 -25.25
N LYS A 123 11.59 -4.44 -25.20
CA LYS A 123 12.37 -5.25 -26.13
C LYS A 123 11.82 -5.22 -27.55
N LEU A 124 10.50 -5.36 -27.73
CA LEU A 124 9.89 -5.29 -29.06
C LEU A 124 10.10 -3.92 -29.75
N ALA A 125 10.28 -2.87 -28.96
CA ALA A 125 10.63 -1.54 -29.49
C ALA A 125 12.13 -1.34 -29.72
N ASP A 126 12.97 -2.30 -29.33
CA ASP A 126 14.42 -2.26 -29.54
C ASP A 126 14.76 -2.80 -30.94
N PRO A 127 15.61 -2.09 -31.73
CA PRO A 127 16.06 -2.57 -33.04
C PRO A 127 16.66 -3.97 -33.04
N ALA A 128 17.26 -4.41 -31.93
CA ALA A 128 17.82 -5.75 -31.79
C ALA A 128 16.74 -6.87 -31.77
N PHE A 129 15.46 -6.52 -31.57
CA PHE A 129 14.33 -7.46 -31.46
C PHE A 129 13.17 -7.10 -32.42
N GLY A 130 13.46 -6.50 -33.56
CA GLY A 130 12.49 -6.16 -34.58
C GLY A 130 12.15 -4.67 -34.69
N GLY A 131 12.48 -3.85 -33.70
CA GLY A 131 12.46 -2.38 -33.77
C GLY A 131 11.08 -1.75 -34.02
N ASN A 132 10.01 -2.35 -33.52
CA ASN A 132 8.67 -1.80 -33.70
C ASN A 132 8.42 -0.63 -32.72
N GLU A 133 8.59 0.59 -33.24
CA GLU A 133 8.43 1.84 -32.46
C GLU A 133 7.01 2.08 -31.96
N GLU A 134 5.98 1.38 -32.50
CA GLU A 134 4.60 1.50 -32.03
C GLU A 134 4.41 1.13 -30.56
N TYR A 135 5.32 0.32 -29.99
CA TYR A 135 5.30 -0.04 -28.57
C TYR A 135 5.73 1.10 -27.65
N LYS A 136 6.23 2.22 -28.20
CA LYS A 136 6.58 3.43 -27.44
C LYS A 136 5.80 4.63 -27.95
N ILE A 137 5.37 5.48 -27.04
CA ILE A 137 4.78 6.78 -27.31
C ILE A 137 5.86 7.81 -27.05
N THR A 138 6.33 8.49 -28.10
CA THR A 138 7.41 9.49 -28.07
C THR A 138 6.92 10.92 -28.22
N GLU A 139 5.66 11.09 -28.66
CA GLU A 139 5.01 12.38 -28.91
C GLU A 139 3.68 12.48 -28.17
N ASN A 140 3.27 13.70 -27.82
CA ASN A 140 1.93 13.97 -27.29
C ASN A 140 0.89 14.07 -28.43
N ALA A 141 -0.36 14.36 -28.09
CA ALA A 141 -1.44 14.51 -29.06
C ALA A 141 -1.25 15.74 -29.99
N GLU A 142 -0.40 16.67 -29.59
CA GLU A 142 -0.08 17.90 -30.33
C GLU A 142 1.19 17.74 -31.21
N GLY A 143 1.86 16.57 -31.15
CA GLY A 143 3.09 16.30 -31.90
C GLY A 143 4.38 16.75 -31.22
N ASP A 144 4.32 17.22 -29.96
CA ASP A 144 5.51 17.60 -29.23
C ASP A 144 6.23 16.38 -28.65
N PRO A 145 7.57 16.35 -28.66
CA PRO A 145 8.33 15.24 -28.13
C PRO A 145 8.18 15.14 -26.60
N ILE A 146 7.88 13.94 -26.12
CA ILE A 146 7.76 13.64 -24.69
C ILE A 146 8.78 12.57 -24.29
N THR A 147 9.01 12.43 -22.98
CA THR A 147 9.76 11.28 -22.47
C THR A 147 9.07 9.99 -22.92
N PRO A 148 9.77 9.07 -23.59
CA PRO A 148 9.19 7.85 -24.13
C PRO A 148 8.45 7.05 -23.07
N ARG A 149 7.21 6.65 -23.38
CA ARG A 149 6.35 5.82 -22.52
C ARG A 149 5.89 4.59 -23.27
N LEU A 150 5.69 3.48 -22.55
CA LEU A 150 5.17 2.25 -23.15
C LEU A 150 3.74 2.42 -23.66
N ASN A 151 3.48 1.94 -24.85
CA ASN A 151 2.16 1.92 -25.45
C ASN A 151 1.41 0.62 -25.09
N TRP A 152 0.54 0.71 -24.11
CA TRP A 152 -0.28 -0.43 -23.66
C TRP A 152 -1.46 -0.75 -24.57
N LYS A 153 -1.77 0.11 -25.56
CA LYS A 153 -2.87 -0.12 -26.51
C LYS A 153 -2.51 -1.16 -27.56
N ILE A 154 -1.22 -1.30 -27.85
CA ILE A 154 -0.74 -2.29 -28.82
C ILE A 154 -0.64 -3.66 -28.12
N PRO A 155 -1.33 -4.69 -28.62
CA PRO A 155 -1.24 -6.03 -28.05
C PRO A 155 0.13 -6.65 -28.32
N ILE A 156 0.65 -7.40 -27.33
CA ILE A 156 1.84 -8.23 -27.54
C ILE A 156 1.49 -9.36 -28.51
N PRO A 157 2.32 -9.64 -29.55
CA PRO A 157 2.05 -10.71 -30.50
C PRO A 157 2.03 -12.07 -29.81
N SER A 158 1.18 -12.96 -30.28
CA SER A 158 1.22 -14.34 -29.81
C SER A 158 2.41 -15.07 -30.44
N ALA A 159 3.00 -16.04 -29.72
CA ALA A 159 4.15 -16.82 -30.21
C ALA A 159 3.92 -17.49 -31.59
N LYS A 160 2.66 -17.77 -31.97
CA LYS A 160 2.31 -18.33 -33.29
C LYS A 160 2.35 -17.33 -34.44
N ARG A 161 2.33 -16.03 -34.15
CA ARG A 161 2.28 -14.95 -35.15
C ARG A 161 3.52 -14.05 -35.11
N ALA A 162 4.36 -14.25 -34.13
CA ALA A 162 5.57 -13.47 -33.93
C ALA A 162 6.64 -13.84 -34.97
N THR A 163 7.43 -12.86 -35.43
CA THR A 163 8.67 -13.09 -36.18
C THR A 163 9.73 -13.78 -35.30
N GLU A 164 10.85 -14.20 -35.87
CA GLU A 164 11.94 -14.83 -35.09
C GLU A 164 12.55 -13.83 -34.08
N GLU A 165 12.70 -12.58 -34.45
CA GLU A 165 13.20 -11.53 -33.57
C GLU A 165 12.18 -11.25 -32.45
N GLU A 166 10.90 -11.11 -32.76
CA GLU A 166 9.84 -10.94 -31.76
C GLU A 166 9.73 -12.15 -30.84
N LEU A 167 9.88 -13.36 -31.37
CA LEU A 167 9.87 -14.59 -30.57
C LEU A 167 11.04 -14.62 -29.57
N THR A 168 12.19 -14.08 -29.94
CA THR A 168 13.33 -13.92 -29.04
C THR A 168 12.99 -12.96 -27.88
N ALA A 169 12.28 -11.84 -28.17
CA ALA A 169 11.79 -10.93 -27.14
C ALA A 169 10.77 -11.59 -26.20
N LEU A 170 9.84 -12.39 -26.75
CA LEU A 170 8.83 -13.12 -25.99
C LEU A 170 9.45 -14.18 -25.07
N ASN A 171 10.49 -14.83 -25.54
CA ASN A 171 11.20 -15.90 -24.83
C ASN A 171 12.28 -15.34 -23.88
N TYR A 172 12.41 -14.05 -23.74
CA TYR A 172 13.43 -13.41 -22.88
C TYR A 172 13.45 -13.95 -21.46
N PHE A 173 12.32 -14.34 -20.90
CA PHE A 173 12.20 -14.83 -19.52
C PHE A 173 12.53 -16.30 -19.34
N PHE A 174 12.93 -16.98 -20.40
CA PHE A 174 13.22 -18.41 -20.38
C PHE A 174 14.65 -18.70 -20.81
N ASP A 175 15.25 -19.63 -20.12
CA ASP A 175 16.50 -20.28 -20.54
C ASP A 175 16.21 -21.62 -21.19
N LYS A 176 17.09 -22.06 -22.06
CA LYS A 176 17.04 -23.42 -22.63
C LYS A 176 17.49 -24.42 -21.58
N ASP A 177 16.72 -25.47 -21.40
CA ASP A 177 17.15 -26.62 -20.61
C ASP A 177 17.98 -27.52 -21.50
N ASP A 178 19.29 -27.58 -21.27
CA ASP A 178 20.21 -28.42 -22.03
C ASP A 178 20.04 -29.91 -21.72
N VAL A 179 19.34 -30.27 -20.63
CA VAL A 179 19.16 -31.66 -20.19
C VAL A 179 17.82 -32.21 -20.67
N LEU A 180 16.73 -31.46 -20.49
CA LEU A 180 15.37 -31.91 -20.82
C LEU A 180 14.85 -31.34 -22.14
N GLY A 181 15.58 -30.42 -22.78
CA GLY A 181 15.23 -29.84 -24.07
C GLY A 181 14.05 -28.90 -24.05
N GLY A 182 13.71 -28.34 -22.87
CA GLY A 182 12.60 -27.42 -22.66
C GLY A 182 13.02 -25.96 -22.44
N LEU A 183 12.05 -25.13 -22.06
CA LEU A 183 12.27 -23.77 -21.61
C LEU A 183 12.02 -23.70 -20.11
N ILE A 184 13.01 -23.22 -19.36
CA ILE A 184 12.93 -22.99 -17.91
C ILE A 184 12.78 -21.52 -17.65
N ASN A 185 11.79 -21.15 -16.82
CA ASN A 185 11.60 -19.77 -16.40
C ASN A 185 12.80 -19.28 -15.58
N ASN A 186 13.36 -18.13 -15.96
CA ASN A 186 14.45 -17.47 -15.25
C ASN A 186 13.88 -16.32 -14.39
N PRO A 187 13.76 -16.49 -13.07
CA PRO A 187 13.20 -15.50 -12.15
C PRO A 187 14.00 -14.21 -12.09
N ASP A 188 15.31 -14.23 -12.33
CA ASP A 188 16.18 -13.06 -12.23
C ASP A 188 15.95 -12.03 -13.33
N ARG A 189 15.23 -12.40 -14.40
CA ARG A 189 14.92 -11.51 -15.52
C ARG A 189 13.67 -10.65 -15.28
N TYR A 190 12.92 -10.89 -14.22
CA TYR A 190 11.74 -10.10 -13.86
C TYR A 190 12.16 -8.88 -13.04
N LEU A 191 12.84 -7.93 -13.66
CA LEU A 191 13.39 -6.75 -13.02
C LEU A 191 12.39 -5.61 -13.03
N TYR A 192 12.02 -5.12 -11.86
CA TYR A 192 11.20 -3.93 -11.72
C TYR A 192 12.05 -2.75 -11.26
N LYS A 193 12.15 -1.73 -12.10
CA LYS A 193 12.83 -0.46 -11.78
C LYS A 193 11.82 0.55 -11.32
N TYR A 194 12.06 1.19 -10.19
CA TYR A 194 11.26 2.30 -9.70
C TYR A 194 12.12 3.36 -9.00
N GLU A 195 11.55 4.54 -8.89
CA GLU A 195 12.17 5.67 -8.23
C GLU A 195 11.30 6.10 -7.05
N TRP A 196 11.96 6.38 -5.93
CA TRP A 196 11.30 6.80 -4.71
C TRP A 196 11.94 8.07 -4.18
N PHE A 197 11.11 9.09 -3.92
CA PHE A 197 11.56 10.36 -3.38
C PHE A 197 11.57 10.30 -1.85
N ASP A 198 12.76 10.51 -1.26
CA ASP A 198 12.95 10.52 0.19
C ASP A 198 12.43 11.84 0.80
N ASN A 199 11.14 11.87 1.09
CA ASN A 199 10.49 13.04 1.67
C ASN A 199 11.00 13.36 3.08
N GLU A 200 11.39 12.33 3.85
CA GLU A 200 11.90 12.50 5.21
C GLU A 200 13.26 13.20 5.18
N ALA A 201 14.21 12.70 4.39
CA ALA A 201 15.49 13.35 4.20
C ALA A 201 15.35 14.76 3.63
N ALA A 202 14.44 14.96 2.66
CA ALA A 202 14.18 16.27 2.06
C ALA A 202 13.56 17.29 3.04
N ALA A 203 12.80 16.83 4.05
CA ALA A 203 12.16 17.68 5.05
C ALA A 203 13.14 18.12 6.16
N LYS A 204 14.26 17.43 6.37
CA LYS A 204 15.23 17.79 7.40
C LYS A 204 15.74 19.20 7.19
N ARG A 205 15.78 20.00 8.27
CA ARG A 205 16.20 21.41 8.22
C ARG A 205 17.61 21.59 7.63
N GLU A 206 18.51 20.70 7.93
CA GLU A 206 19.90 20.69 7.44
C GLU A 206 19.99 20.48 5.92
N ASN A 207 19.01 19.78 5.34
CA ASN A 207 18.96 19.42 3.91
C ASN A 207 18.17 20.44 3.06
N GLN A 208 17.76 21.58 3.64
CA GLN A 208 17.01 22.58 2.88
C GLN A 208 17.93 23.43 2.01
N LEU A 209 17.75 23.33 0.69
CA LEU A 209 18.51 24.07 -0.32
C LEU A 209 18.50 25.61 -0.16
N ALA A 210 17.50 26.14 0.57
CA ALA A 210 17.30 27.58 0.75
C ALA A 210 17.73 28.08 2.15
N LEU A 211 18.59 27.36 2.86
CA LEU A 211 19.00 27.74 4.22
C LEU A 211 19.58 29.17 4.27
N ALA A 212 20.36 29.55 3.27
CA ALA A 212 20.91 30.89 3.12
C ALA A 212 19.85 31.98 2.90
N LYS A 213 18.70 31.65 2.28
CA LYS A 213 17.58 32.59 2.07
C LYS A 213 16.67 32.74 3.28
N ARG A 214 16.74 31.80 4.25
CA ARG A 214 15.90 31.82 5.46
C ARG A 214 16.59 32.42 6.67
N THR A 215 17.91 32.53 6.67
CA THR A 215 18.61 33.32 7.67
C THR A 215 18.45 34.78 7.29
N ARG A 216 17.79 35.56 8.13
CA ARG A 216 17.75 37.05 8.00
C ARG A 216 19.14 37.70 8.07
N ASN A 217 20.18 36.92 8.20
CA ASN A 217 21.56 37.38 8.28
C ASN A 217 22.10 37.50 6.86
N THR A 218 22.04 38.73 6.32
CA THR A 218 22.53 39.09 4.99
C THR A 218 24.07 38.96 4.83
N ASP A 219 24.78 38.73 5.94
CA ASP A 219 26.26 38.71 5.99
C ASP A 219 26.85 37.28 5.85
N LEU A 220 25.99 36.26 5.74
CA LEU A 220 26.49 34.89 5.51
C LEU A 220 26.91 34.72 4.05
N ASN A 221 28.23 34.63 3.86
CA ASN A 221 28.78 34.24 2.58
C ASN A 221 28.44 32.76 2.28
N VAL A 222 27.48 32.54 1.37
CA VAL A 222 26.93 31.21 1.00
C VAL A 222 28.04 30.27 0.54
N ALA A 223 29.16 30.79 -0.01
CA ALA A 223 30.33 30.01 -0.41
C ALA A 223 31.13 29.43 0.76
N GLN A 224 30.91 29.92 1.98
CA GLN A 224 31.59 29.47 3.21
C GLN A 224 30.76 28.50 4.05
N LEU A 225 29.48 28.24 3.69
CA LEU A 225 28.69 27.26 4.39
C LEU A 225 29.22 25.82 4.08
N PRO A 226 29.30 24.97 5.10
CA PRO A 226 29.71 23.59 4.87
C PRO A 226 28.76 22.93 3.87
N GLN A 227 29.35 22.28 2.87
CA GLN A 227 28.60 21.62 1.83
C GLN A 227 27.83 20.43 2.44
N VAL A 228 26.50 20.45 2.35
CA VAL A 228 25.66 19.34 2.84
C VAL A 228 25.87 18.14 1.92
N MET A 229 26.31 17.03 2.49
CA MET A 229 26.47 15.77 1.80
C MET A 229 25.21 14.91 2.00
N ILE A 230 24.72 14.32 0.92
CA ILE A 230 23.58 13.42 0.96
C ILE A 230 23.94 12.06 0.38
N THR A 231 23.51 11.01 1.04
CA THR A 231 23.63 9.63 0.56
C THR A 231 22.31 9.21 -0.07
N LYS A 232 22.34 8.84 -1.35
CA LYS A 232 21.20 8.30 -2.08
C LYS A 232 21.48 6.89 -2.58
N ASP A 233 20.44 6.08 -2.62
CA ASP A 233 20.52 4.76 -3.21
C ASP A 233 20.34 4.86 -4.72
N THR A 234 21.15 4.08 -5.43
CA THR A 234 21.08 3.93 -6.86
C THR A 234 21.28 2.47 -7.24
N ALA A 235 20.66 2.07 -8.33
CA ALA A 235 20.78 0.73 -8.86
C ALA A 235 21.02 0.77 -10.36
N TYR A 236 21.81 -0.18 -10.85
CA TYR A 236 22.04 -0.39 -12.27
C TYR A 236 22.17 -1.88 -12.57
N VAL A 237 21.95 -2.24 -13.83
CA VAL A 237 22.14 -3.60 -14.33
C VAL A 237 23.46 -3.65 -15.08
N THR A 238 24.30 -4.62 -14.76
CA THR A 238 25.56 -4.86 -15.48
C THR A 238 25.29 -5.47 -16.85
N GLU A 239 26.30 -5.50 -17.72
CA GLU A 239 26.24 -6.13 -19.04
C GLU A 239 25.84 -7.62 -18.95
N ASN A 240 26.21 -8.28 -17.85
CA ASN A 240 25.86 -9.69 -17.57
C ASN A 240 24.45 -9.86 -16.98
N GLY A 241 23.63 -8.80 -16.91
CA GLY A 241 22.27 -8.85 -16.36
C GLY A 241 22.19 -8.83 -14.82
N GLN A 242 23.32 -8.71 -14.12
CA GLN A 242 23.35 -8.68 -12.67
C GLN A 242 22.94 -7.31 -12.14
N VAL A 243 22.01 -7.28 -11.17
CA VAL A 243 21.58 -6.06 -10.48
C VAL A 243 22.61 -5.67 -9.43
N ILE A 244 23.13 -4.45 -9.53
CA ILE A 244 24.01 -3.85 -8.51
C ILE A 244 23.24 -2.71 -7.85
N ASN A 245 22.96 -2.88 -6.57
CA ASN A 245 22.42 -1.84 -5.72
C ASN A 245 23.57 -1.22 -4.93
N THR A 246 23.68 0.10 -4.93
CA THR A 246 24.76 0.83 -4.24
C THR A 246 24.27 2.15 -3.70
N SER A 247 24.98 2.71 -2.72
CA SER A 247 24.70 4.02 -2.17
C SER A 247 25.80 4.99 -2.56
N ILE A 248 25.43 6.14 -3.11
CA ILE A 248 26.34 7.19 -3.56
C ILE A 248 26.19 8.41 -2.64
N THR A 249 27.29 8.86 -2.05
CA THR A 249 27.35 10.09 -1.26
C THR A 249 27.87 11.22 -2.14
N ARG A 250 27.08 12.30 -2.26
CA ARG A 250 27.41 13.46 -3.06
C ARG A 250 26.91 14.76 -2.43
N PRO A 251 27.48 15.91 -2.82
CA PRO A 251 26.96 17.20 -2.39
C PRO A 251 25.53 17.42 -2.84
N LEU A 252 24.69 17.95 -1.92
CA LEU A 252 23.31 18.33 -2.22
C LEU A 252 23.30 19.55 -3.16
N ARG A 253 22.81 19.35 -4.38
CA ARG A 253 22.74 20.39 -5.43
C ARG A 253 21.31 20.73 -5.82
N SER A 254 20.44 19.72 -5.80
CA SER A 254 19.06 19.86 -6.27
C SER A 254 18.11 18.97 -5.46
N ARG A 255 16.83 19.24 -5.59
CA ARG A 255 15.79 18.41 -4.99
C ARG A 255 15.80 16.96 -5.51
N TRP A 256 16.30 16.73 -6.73
CA TRP A 256 16.42 15.40 -7.33
C TRP A 256 17.48 14.53 -6.66
N ASP A 257 18.32 15.11 -5.79
CA ASP A 257 19.30 14.35 -5.02
C ASP A 257 18.67 13.45 -3.95
N PHE A 258 17.40 13.72 -3.62
CA PHE A 258 16.58 12.86 -2.73
C PHE A 258 15.84 11.75 -3.47
N LEU A 259 16.00 11.64 -4.81
CA LEU A 259 15.37 10.59 -5.59
C LEU A 259 16.26 9.35 -5.58
N ASN A 260 15.82 8.31 -4.88
CA ASN A 260 16.47 7.01 -4.85
C ASN A 260 15.98 6.16 -6.03
N THR A 261 16.85 5.33 -6.58
CA THR A 261 16.50 4.41 -7.67
C THR A 261 16.73 2.98 -7.20
N TYR A 262 15.73 2.14 -7.37
CA TYR A 262 15.78 0.73 -7.03
C TYR A 262 15.48 -0.13 -8.25
N ILE A 263 16.22 -1.24 -8.38
CA ILE A 263 15.94 -2.31 -9.33
C ILE A 263 15.80 -3.60 -8.51
N VAL A 264 14.64 -4.22 -8.56
CA VAL A 264 14.31 -5.38 -7.72
C VAL A 264 13.89 -6.54 -8.62
N PRO A 265 14.50 -7.72 -8.48
CA PRO A 265 13.97 -8.94 -9.07
C PRO A 265 12.68 -9.29 -8.32
N VAL A 266 11.55 -9.30 -9.03
CA VAL A 266 10.23 -9.36 -8.39
C VAL A 266 9.56 -10.73 -8.43
N TYR A 267 10.21 -11.72 -9.03
CA TYR A 267 9.69 -13.09 -8.99
C TYR A 267 9.85 -13.66 -7.59
N PRO A 268 8.78 -14.21 -6.96
CA PRO A 268 8.87 -14.78 -5.62
C PRO A 268 9.84 -15.99 -5.60
N ASP A 269 10.56 -16.12 -4.50
CA ASP A 269 11.40 -17.28 -4.28
C ASP A 269 10.56 -18.50 -3.93
N THR A 270 10.38 -19.41 -4.88
CA THR A 270 9.66 -20.66 -4.65
C THR A 270 10.49 -21.68 -3.86
N THR A 271 11.82 -21.50 -3.77
CA THR A 271 12.70 -22.42 -3.03
C THR A 271 12.58 -22.25 -1.51
N CYS A 272 11.93 -21.18 -1.04
CA CYS A 272 11.67 -20.93 0.38
C CYS A 272 11.00 -22.14 1.08
N TRP A 273 10.19 -22.92 0.35
CA TRP A 273 9.54 -24.12 0.86
C TRP A 273 10.54 -25.24 1.20
N ILE A 274 11.64 -25.35 0.45
CA ILE A 274 12.72 -26.32 0.73
C ILE A 274 13.57 -25.84 1.90
N ASN A 275 13.92 -24.54 1.92
CA ASN A 275 14.77 -23.95 2.95
C ASN A 275 14.16 -24.06 4.35
N ASP A 276 12.82 -23.93 4.45
CA ASP A 276 12.12 -24.01 5.74
C ASP A 276 11.86 -25.46 6.19
N PHE A 277 11.82 -26.40 5.29
CA PHE A 277 11.55 -27.83 5.55
C PHE A 277 12.57 -28.73 4.85
N ALA A 278 13.83 -28.46 5.07
CA ALA A 278 14.89 -29.34 4.58
C ALA A 278 14.61 -30.80 5.01
N ASN A 279 14.71 -31.74 4.09
CA ASN A 279 14.37 -33.16 4.24
C ASN A 279 12.87 -33.51 4.30
N SER A 280 11.97 -32.57 3.97
CA SER A 280 10.55 -32.83 3.80
C SER A 280 10.17 -32.91 2.33
N TYR A 281 9.11 -33.67 2.01
CA TYR A 281 8.56 -33.73 0.65
C TYR A 281 7.73 -32.47 0.35
N ASN A 282 8.38 -31.43 -0.17
CA ASN A 282 7.78 -30.11 -0.43
C ASN A 282 7.59 -29.80 -1.92
N ASP A 283 7.90 -30.74 -2.82
CA ASP A 283 7.81 -30.52 -4.27
C ASP A 283 6.49 -29.93 -4.75
N PRO A 284 5.30 -30.32 -4.23
CA PRO A 284 4.04 -29.74 -4.65
C PRO A 284 3.95 -28.24 -4.38
N TYR A 285 4.49 -27.75 -3.26
CA TYR A 285 4.51 -26.32 -2.92
C TYR A 285 5.56 -25.58 -3.74
N LEU A 286 6.77 -26.16 -3.86
CA LEU A 286 7.84 -25.60 -4.66
C LEU A 286 7.40 -25.30 -6.10
N LEU A 287 6.73 -26.28 -6.75
CA LEU A 287 6.36 -26.19 -8.15
C LEU A 287 5.06 -25.41 -8.39
N ASN A 288 4.10 -25.50 -7.47
CA ASN A 288 2.72 -25.09 -7.73
C ASN A 288 2.20 -23.96 -6.87
N TYR A 289 2.75 -23.71 -5.68
CA TYR A 289 2.16 -22.76 -4.75
C TYR A 289 1.97 -21.36 -5.35
N PHE A 290 2.97 -20.84 -6.04
CA PHE A 290 2.85 -19.52 -6.66
C PHE A 290 2.12 -19.57 -8.02
N SER A 291 2.34 -20.62 -8.82
CA SER A 291 1.92 -20.64 -10.23
C SER A 291 0.52 -21.21 -10.45
N HIS A 292 0.09 -22.18 -9.65
CA HIS A 292 -1.14 -22.94 -9.90
C HIS A 292 -2.39 -22.18 -9.46
N PRO A 293 -3.48 -22.17 -10.26
CA PRO A 293 -4.72 -21.44 -9.95
C PRO A 293 -5.40 -21.82 -8.63
N ALA A 294 -5.20 -23.05 -8.13
CA ALA A 294 -5.75 -23.49 -6.85
C ALA A 294 -5.29 -22.61 -5.67
N TYR A 295 -4.09 -22.04 -5.76
CA TYR A 295 -3.50 -21.18 -4.75
C TYR A 295 -3.70 -19.67 -5.03
N ASN A 296 -4.57 -19.29 -5.98
CA ASN A 296 -4.82 -17.87 -6.31
C ASN A 296 -5.23 -17.03 -5.11
N ALA A 297 -6.05 -17.60 -4.23
CA ALA A 297 -6.57 -16.93 -3.04
C ALA A 297 -5.74 -17.20 -1.78
N HIS A 298 -4.60 -17.86 -1.88
CA HIS A 298 -3.66 -18.00 -0.78
C HIS A 298 -2.72 -16.79 -0.72
N PRO A 299 -2.20 -16.41 0.45
CA PRO A 299 -1.28 -15.30 0.59
C PRO A 299 -0.01 -15.56 -0.22
N VAL A 300 0.56 -14.51 -0.81
CA VAL A 300 1.87 -14.63 -1.44
C VAL A 300 2.95 -14.79 -0.38
N VAL A 301 3.83 -15.76 -0.57
CA VAL A 301 5.01 -16.02 0.28
C VAL A 301 6.26 -16.16 -0.58
N GLY A 302 7.43 -16.27 0.04
CA GLY A 302 8.69 -16.25 -0.70
C GLY A 302 9.01 -14.88 -1.27
N VAL A 303 8.50 -13.82 -0.65
CA VAL A 303 8.73 -12.43 -1.03
C VAL A 303 9.58 -11.72 0.02
N SER A 304 10.62 -11.04 -0.42
CA SER A 304 11.45 -10.20 0.42
C SER A 304 10.75 -8.87 0.74
N TRP A 305 11.25 -8.16 1.74
CA TRP A 305 10.77 -6.81 2.06
C TRP A 305 10.86 -5.86 0.86
N GLN A 306 11.95 -5.95 0.09
CA GLN A 306 12.16 -5.12 -1.10
C GLN A 306 11.14 -5.42 -2.20
N GLN A 307 10.77 -6.68 -2.39
CA GLN A 307 9.73 -7.10 -3.33
C GLN A 307 8.36 -6.61 -2.90
N ALA A 308 8.04 -6.66 -1.60
CA ALA A 308 6.80 -6.11 -1.06
C ALA A 308 6.71 -4.58 -1.26
N MET A 309 7.81 -3.85 -1.04
CA MET A 309 7.88 -2.41 -1.31
C MET A 309 7.73 -2.09 -2.81
N ALA A 310 8.34 -2.91 -3.68
CA ALA A 310 8.18 -2.78 -5.13
C ALA A 310 6.72 -2.96 -5.57
N PHE A 311 6.01 -3.92 -4.98
CA PHE A 311 4.57 -4.11 -5.20
C PHE A 311 3.75 -2.89 -4.77
N CYS A 312 4.00 -2.33 -3.59
CA CYS A 312 3.33 -1.12 -3.09
C CYS A 312 3.52 0.06 -4.06
N HIS A 313 4.76 0.26 -4.53
CA HIS A 313 5.07 1.30 -5.50
C HIS A 313 4.33 1.07 -6.83
N TRP A 314 4.37 -0.15 -7.37
CA TRP A 314 3.63 -0.50 -8.59
C TRP A 314 2.13 -0.23 -8.45
N ARG A 315 1.52 -0.66 -7.35
CA ARG A 315 0.09 -0.45 -7.07
C ARG A 315 -0.27 1.03 -7.06
N THR A 316 0.59 1.86 -6.44
CA THR A 316 0.45 3.33 -6.44
C THR A 316 0.51 3.91 -7.85
N MET A 317 1.54 3.56 -8.59
CA MET A 317 1.77 4.05 -9.96
C MET A 317 0.63 3.62 -10.88
N TYR A 318 0.23 2.35 -10.83
CA TYR A 318 -0.83 1.79 -11.66
C TYR A 318 -2.18 2.48 -11.42
N LEU A 319 -2.55 2.70 -10.14
CA LEU A 319 -3.77 3.41 -9.78
C LEU A 319 -3.70 4.88 -10.20
N ASN A 320 -2.59 5.57 -9.92
CA ASN A 320 -2.44 6.98 -10.29
C ASN A 320 -2.45 7.20 -11.81
N GLN A 321 -1.94 6.27 -12.62
CA GLN A 321 -2.07 6.32 -14.07
C GLN A 321 -3.54 6.28 -14.52
N SER A 322 -4.35 5.44 -13.90
CA SER A 322 -5.78 5.35 -14.20
C SER A 322 -6.57 6.59 -13.77
N LEU A 323 -6.16 7.23 -12.67
CA LEU A 323 -6.80 8.42 -12.10
C LEU A 323 -6.33 9.72 -12.76
N ALA A 324 -5.17 9.73 -13.41
CA ALA A 324 -4.60 10.91 -14.05
C ALA A 324 -5.55 11.54 -15.09
N GLN A 325 -6.32 10.73 -15.82
CA GLN A 325 -7.33 11.20 -16.77
C GLN A 325 -8.46 12.02 -16.11
N ARG A 326 -8.67 11.81 -14.78
CA ARG A 326 -9.65 12.53 -13.99
C ARG A 326 -9.03 13.68 -13.17
N GLY A 327 -7.73 13.97 -13.35
CA GLY A 327 -6.99 14.96 -12.57
C GLY A 327 -6.87 14.59 -11.09
N GLN A 328 -7.03 13.32 -10.74
CA GLN A 328 -6.97 12.83 -9.37
C GLN A 328 -5.66 12.09 -9.12
N LYS A 329 -5.18 12.17 -7.89
CA LYS A 329 -4.01 11.43 -7.41
C LYS A 329 -4.29 10.95 -5.98
N VAL A 330 -3.89 9.72 -5.68
CA VAL A 330 -3.95 9.16 -4.32
C VAL A 330 -2.55 9.15 -3.68
N LEU A 331 -2.51 9.05 -2.36
CA LEU A 331 -1.27 8.83 -1.62
C LEU A 331 -0.71 7.44 -1.92
N ASP A 332 0.58 7.30 -1.64
CA ASP A 332 1.32 6.08 -1.93
C ASP A 332 0.84 4.92 -1.04
N TYR A 333 0.64 3.76 -1.65
CA TYR A 333 0.56 2.50 -0.94
C TYR A 333 1.93 2.18 -0.36
N ARG A 334 1.96 1.65 0.84
CA ARG A 334 3.17 1.28 1.57
C ARG A 334 2.90 0.09 2.49
N LEU A 335 3.94 -0.46 3.05
CA LEU A 335 3.80 -1.42 4.16
C LEU A 335 3.33 -0.67 5.42
N PRO A 336 2.55 -1.33 6.32
CA PRO A 336 2.18 -0.76 7.60
C PRO A 336 3.42 -0.54 8.47
N THR A 337 3.39 0.45 9.35
CA THR A 337 4.32 0.51 10.46
C THR A 337 3.95 -0.56 11.49
N GLU A 338 4.89 -0.91 12.38
CA GLU A 338 4.62 -1.83 13.48
C GLU A 338 3.41 -1.38 14.33
N ALA A 339 3.32 -0.08 14.61
CA ALA A 339 2.23 0.48 15.40
C ALA A 339 0.89 0.48 14.64
N GLU A 340 0.89 0.75 13.34
CA GLU A 340 -0.33 0.66 12.51
C GLU A 340 -0.84 -0.77 12.46
N PHE A 341 0.05 -1.75 12.26
CA PHE A 341 -0.33 -3.16 12.26
C PHE A 341 -0.92 -3.58 13.59
N GLU A 342 -0.28 -3.23 14.71
CA GLU A 342 -0.76 -3.60 16.03
C GLU A 342 -2.10 -2.93 16.37
N LEU A 343 -2.30 -1.63 16.04
CA LEU A 343 -3.58 -0.95 16.18
C LEU A 343 -4.68 -1.67 15.40
N ALA A 344 -4.40 -2.01 14.15
CA ALA A 344 -5.32 -2.73 13.28
C ALA A 344 -5.65 -4.13 13.81
N ALA A 345 -4.65 -4.88 14.27
CA ALA A 345 -4.80 -6.22 14.82
C ALA A 345 -5.64 -6.21 16.11
N ARG A 346 -5.50 -5.21 16.97
CA ARG A 346 -6.29 -5.08 18.22
C ARG A 346 -7.80 -4.96 17.99
N GLY A 347 -8.26 -4.59 16.80
CA GLY A 347 -9.67 -4.67 16.42
C GLY A 347 -10.62 -3.89 17.33
N LYS A 348 -10.27 -2.67 17.74
CA LYS A 348 -11.02 -1.82 18.70
C LYS A 348 -11.03 -2.37 20.15
N GLN A 349 -10.10 -3.27 20.48
CA GLN A 349 -9.92 -3.82 21.82
C GLN A 349 -8.58 -3.36 22.40
N PRO A 350 -8.52 -2.31 23.24
CA PRO A 350 -7.26 -1.71 23.68
C PRO A 350 -6.32 -2.68 24.41
N LYS A 351 -6.87 -3.70 25.07
CA LYS A 351 -6.13 -4.68 25.89
C LYS A 351 -6.31 -6.13 25.39
N GLY A 352 -6.81 -6.33 24.17
CA GLY A 352 -6.98 -7.67 23.61
C GLY A 352 -5.64 -8.36 23.39
N ARG A 353 -5.54 -9.62 23.77
CA ARG A 353 -4.38 -10.47 23.51
C ARG A 353 -4.35 -10.92 22.05
N PHE A 354 -5.52 -11.16 21.47
CA PHE A 354 -5.71 -11.60 20.09
C PHE A 354 -6.62 -10.63 19.33
N PRO A 355 -6.70 -10.70 17.99
CA PRO A 355 -7.62 -9.88 17.19
C PRO A 355 -9.11 -10.10 17.50
N TRP A 356 -9.46 -11.21 18.12
CA TRP A 356 -10.83 -11.59 18.53
C TRP A 356 -11.06 -11.33 20.03
N LYS A 357 -12.35 -11.35 20.46
CA LYS A 357 -12.71 -10.99 21.83
C LYS A 357 -12.29 -11.98 22.93
N SER A 358 -11.98 -13.22 22.56
CA SER A 358 -11.57 -14.26 23.50
C SER A 358 -10.05 -14.23 23.73
N ASN A 359 -9.61 -14.58 24.95
CA ASN A 359 -8.20 -14.88 25.23
C ASN A 359 -7.81 -16.33 24.89
N LYS A 360 -8.78 -17.14 24.35
CA LYS A 360 -8.53 -18.49 23.87
C LYS A 360 -8.33 -18.47 22.35
N THR A 361 -7.58 -19.41 21.86
CA THR A 361 -7.32 -19.58 20.40
C THR A 361 -8.43 -20.34 19.68
N ASN A 362 -9.37 -20.93 20.41
CA ASN A 362 -10.48 -21.71 19.88
C ASN A 362 -11.81 -21.35 20.54
N THR A 363 -12.89 -21.65 19.85
CA THR A 363 -14.28 -21.55 20.34
C THR A 363 -14.57 -22.66 21.36
N GLU A 364 -15.69 -22.56 22.08
CA GLU A 364 -16.18 -23.64 22.95
C GLU A 364 -16.51 -24.91 22.14
N GLY A 365 -16.87 -24.79 20.86
CA GLY A 365 -17.08 -25.88 19.94
C GLY A 365 -15.80 -26.47 19.33
N GLY A 366 -14.61 -26.00 19.73
CA GLY A 366 -13.32 -26.54 19.28
C GLY A 366 -12.79 -25.96 17.98
N CYS A 367 -13.52 -25.06 17.29
CA CYS A 367 -13.02 -24.41 16.06
C CYS A 367 -11.97 -23.35 16.42
N TYR A 368 -10.87 -23.30 15.69
CA TYR A 368 -9.82 -22.31 15.88
C TYR A 368 -10.19 -20.97 15.23
N TYR A 369 -9.63 -19.88 15.76
CA TYR A 369 -9.84 -18.52 15.26
C TYR A 369 -8.80 -18.06 14.23
N ALA A 370 -7.73 -18.83 14.07
CA ALA A 370 -6.62 -18.51 13.18
C ALA A 370 -5.92 -19.78 12.72
N ASN A 371 -5.14 -19.67 11.64
CA ASN A 371 -4.24 -20.70 11.15
C ASN A 371 -2.88 -20.57 11.82
N PHE A 372 -2.51 -21.51 12.69
CA PHE A 372 -1.26 -21.50 13.45
C PHE A 372 -0.90 -22.89 13.95
N LYS A 373 0.34 -23.12 14.34
CA LYS A 373 0.80 -24.38 14.92
C LYS A 373 0.25 -24.57 16.34
N VAL A 374 -0.77 -25.39 16.46
CA VAL A 374 -1.51 -25.59 17.73
C VAL A 374 -0.67 -26.27 18.80
N ALA A 375 0.16 -27.27 18.41
CA ALA A 375 1.02 -28.03 19.30
C ALA A 375 2.23 -28.56 18.51
N GLU A 376 3.18 -29.17 19.22
CA GLU A 376 4.30 -29.85 18.59
C GLU A 376 3.77 -30.98 17.67
N GLY A 377 4.15 -30.96 16.39
CA GLY A 377 3.60 -31.85 15.36
C GLY A 377 2.14 -31.61 14.97
N GLY A 378 1.48 -30.60 15.55
CA GLY A 378 0.05 -30.33 15.38
C GLY A 378 -0.31 -29.31 14.31
N TYR A 379 0.40 -29.26 13.19
CA TYR A 379 0.11 -28.33 12.08
C TYR A 379 -1.32 -28.44 11.52
N PRO A 380 -1.91 -29.65 11.29
CA PRO A 380 -3.23 -29.73 10.68
C PRO A 380 -4.40 -29.61 11.66
N GLN A 381 -4.14 -29.34 12.95
CA GLN A 381 -5.21 -29.33 13.97
C GLN A 381 -6.18 -28.15 13.81
N ASP A 382 -5.75 -27.06 13.22
CA ASP A 382 -6.59 -25.91 12.88
C ASP A 382 -7.30 -26.04 11.53
N GLY A 383 -7.05 -27.13 10.79
CA GLY A 383 -7.64 -27.46 9.51
C GLY A 383 -6.73 -27.28 8.30
N HIS A 384 -5.51 -26.75 8.47
CA HIS A 384 -4.55 -26.49 7.39
C HIS A 384 -3.15 -26.97 7.74
N MET A 385 -2.45 -27.55 6.76
CA MET A 385 -1.04 -28.01 6.94
C MET A 385 -0.05 -26.87 6.80
N THR A 386 -0.39 -25.87 5.98
CA THR A 386 0.42 -24.70 5.66
C THR A 386 -0.50 -23.49 5.59
N THR A 387 -0.31 -22.58 4.65
CA THR A 387 -1.17 -21.41 4.47
C THR A 387 -2.62 -21.80 4.15
N ALA A 388 -3.57 -21.09 4.70
CA ALA A 388 -4.97 -21.11 4.32
C ALA A 388 -5.26 -20.11 3.20
N LYS A 389 -6.41 -20.23 2.55
CA LYS A 389 -6.95 -19.13 1.73
C LYS A 389 -7.20 -17.92 2.61
N VAL A 390 -6.90 -16.73 2.11
CA VAL A 390 -7.21 -15.50 2.85
C VAL A 390 -8.70 -15.42 3.21
N ALA A 391 -9.01 -14.81 4.33
CA ALA A 391 -10.36 -14.70 4.88
C ALA A 391 -11.05 -16.06 5.19
N SER A 392 -10.26 -17.10 5.49
CA SER A 392 -10.80 -18.39 5.94
C SER A 392 -11.28 -18.36 7.39
N TYR A 393 -10.85 -17.40 8.17
CA TYR A 393 -11.19 -17.20 9.59
C TYR A 393 -11.97 -15.91 9.79
N PRO A 394 -12.68 -15.74 10.92
CA PRO A 394 -13.48 -14.54 11.17
C PRO A 394 -12.64 -13.26 11.21
N ALA A 395 -13.18 -12.19 10.62
CA ALA A 395 -12.58 -10.86 10.69
C ALA A 395 -12.62 -10.29 12.12
N ASN A 396 -11.69 -9.40 12.42
CA ASN A 396 -11.70 -8.63 13.65
C ASN A 396 -12.76 -7.49 13.61
N ALA A 397 -12.85 -6.67 14.66
CA ALA A 397 -13.86 -5.60 14.76
C ALA A 397 -13.69 -4.45 13.75
N TYR A 398 -12.57 -4.35 13.04
CA TYR A 398 -12.41 -3.44 11.91
C TYR A 398 -12.86 -4.07 10.58
N GLY A 399 -13.06 -5.38 10.51
CA GLY A 399 -13.32 -6.12 9.28
C GLY A 399 -12.05 -6.64 8.61
N LEU A 400 -10.93 -6.70 9.33
CA LEU A 400 -9.66 -7.21 8.86
C LEU A 400 -9.53 -8.70 9.16
N PHE A 401 -9.12 -9.46 8.16
CA PHE A 401 -8.92 -10.91 8.25
C PHE A 401 -7.44 -11.25 8.49
N ASP A 402 -7.20 -12.40 9.07
CA ASP A 402 -5.89 -13.03 9.18
C ASP A 402 -4.81 -12.11 9.83
N MET A 403 -5.25 -11.21 10.76
CA MET A 403 -4.35 -10.34 11.53
C MET A 403 -3.52 -11.11 12.57
N ALA A 404 -3.78 -12.39 12.73
CA ALA A 404 -3.03 -13.32 13.56
C ALA A 404 -3.03 -14.70 12.88
N GLY A 405 -1.85 -15.28 12.71
CA GLY A 405 -1.67 -16.54 12.01
C GLY A 405 -1.72 -16.39 10.48
N ASN A 406 -1.88 -17.47 9.78
CA ASN A 406 -1.76 -17.66 8.34
C ASN A 406 -0.34 -17.32 7.84
N VAL A 407 -0.03 -16.07 7.48
CA VAL A 407 1.35 -15.66 7.25
C VAL A 407 1.72 -14.47 8.11
N ALA A 408 2.94 -14.46 8.61
CA ALA A 408 3.51 -13.29 9.25
C ALA A 408 3.74 -12.21 8.20
N GLU A 409 3.66 -10.92 8.58
CA GLU A 409 3.61 -9.85 7.60
C GLU A 409 4.73 -8.83 7.77
N TRP A 410 5.35 -8.48 6.65
CA TRP A 410 6.32 -7.41 6.59
C TRP A 410 5.75 -6.07 7.04
N THR A 411 6.49 -5.36 7.89
CA THR A 411 6.22 -3.96 8.21
C THR A 411 7.31 -3.05 7.65
N SER A 412 7.02 -1.75 7.59
CA SER A 412 8.03 -0.76 7.18
C SER A 412 9.06 -0.47 8.28
N SER A 413 8.76 -0.80 9.53
CA SER A 413 9.59 -0.47 10.70
C SER A 413 10.86 -1.31 10.76
N ASN A 414 11.97 -0.68 11.13
CA ASN A 414 13.22 -1.38 11.41
C ASN A 414 13.16 -2.06 12.78
N TRP A 415 13.82 -3.20 12.87
CA TRP A 415 13.97 -3.89 14.14
C TRP A 415 15.05 -3.25 15.00
N SER A 416 14.72 -2.92 16.24
CA SER A 416 15.66 -2.60 17.30
C SER A 416 15.07 -3.11 18.64
N GLU A 417 15.93 -3.52 19.54
CA GLU A 417 15.55 -3.91 20.89
C GLU A 417 15.12 -2.68 21.71
N SER A 418 15.71 -1.50 21.43
CA SER A 418 15.37 -0.22 22.05
C SER A 418 14.29 0.57 21.31
N ALA A 419 13.66 0.00 20.28
CA ALA A 419 12.76 0.72 19.38
C ALA A 419 11.71 1.58 20.10
N TYR A 420 11.10 1.06 21.17
CA TYR A 420 10.03 1.77 21.90
C TYR A 420 10.53 2.94 22.74
N GLN A 421 11.84 2.97 23.02
CA GLN A 421 12.46 4.12 23.71
C GLN A 421 12.80 5.22 22.70
N ASP A 422 13.19 4.83 21.49
CA ASP A 422 13.73 5.74 20.46
C ASP A 422 12.65 6.35 19.57
N MET A 423 11.49 5.68 19.39
CA MET A 423 10.43 6.18 18.51
C MET A 423 9.60 7.28 19.17
N ASN A 424 9.00 8.15 18.35
CA ASN A 424 8.05 9.16 18.77
C ASN A 424 6.74 8.54 19.29
N ASP A 425 5.95 9.31 20.03
CA ASP A 425 4.62 8.92 20.52
C ASP A 425 3.50 9.19 19.50
N LEU A 426 3.72 10.06 18.52
CA LEU A 426 2.80 10.35 17.43
C LEU A 426 3.26 9.68 16.13
N ASN A 427 2.40 8.84 15.56
CA ASN A 427 2.68 8.03 14.37
C ASN A 427 4.05 7.33 14.46
N PRO A 428 4.25 6.51 15.52
CA PRO A 428 5.56 5.96 15.81
C PRO A 428 6.04 5.06 14.66
N SER A 429 7.26 5.30 14.27
CA SER A 429 7.96 4.45 13.32
C SER A 429 9.46 4.59 13.51
N LEU A 430 10.14 3.47 13.57
CA LEU A 430 11.58 3.46 13.57
C LEU A 430 12.05 3.29 12.12
N HIS A 431 12.25 4.43 11.45
CA HIS A 431 12.81 4.48 10.11
C HIS A 431 14.23 5.01 10.17
N SER A 432 15.21 4.15 10.30
CA SER A 432 16.57 4.51 9.91
C SER A 432 16.76 4.09 8.46
N LYS A 433 17.35 4.96 7.64
CA LYS A 433 17.74 4.59 6.28
C LYS A 433 18.77 3.48 6.39
N ILE A 434 18.47 2.32 5.83
CA ILE A 434 19.40 1.20 5.73
C ILE A 434 20.12 1.33 4.40
N ASN A 435 21.42 1.59 4.45
CA ASN A 435 22.27 1.64 3.27
C ASN A 435 22.75 0.24 2.90
N HIS A 436 23.09 0.02 1.63
CA HIS A 436 23.63 -1.26 1.18
C HIS A 436 24.93 -1.64 1.88
N SER A 437 25.73 -0.66 2.30
CA SER A 437 26.98 -0.83 3.02
C SER A 437 26.82 -1.12 4.51
N ASP A 438 25.62 -1.01 5.08
CA ASP A 438 25.40 -1.24 6.50
C ASP A 438 25.62 -2.70 6.89
N PHE A 439 26.04 -2.92 8.15
CA PHE A 439 26.16 -4.27 8.69
C PHE A 439 24.86 -5.04 8.54
N TYR A 440 24.98 -6.33 8.27
CA TYR A 440 23.84 -7.21 8.03
C TYR A 440 22.81 -7.17 9.17
N ILE A 441 23.28 -7.08 10.42
CA ILE A 441 22.41 -7.01 11.62
C ILE A 441 21.45 -5.80 11.61
N ASN A 442 21.86 -4.70 10.96
CA ASN A 442 21.03 -3.50 10.86
C ASN A 442 19.93 -3.61 9.78
N LYS A 443 19.99 -4.66 8.95
CA LYS A 443 19.07 -4.89 7.84
C LYS A 443 17.82 -5.69 8.25
N ARG A 444 17.49 -5.70 9.54
CA ARG A 444 16.33 -6.39 10.08
C ARG A 444 15.09 -5.51 10.01
N LYS A 445 13.98 -6.08 9.55
CA LYS A 445 12.65 -5.47 9.51
C LYS A 445 11.71 -6.18 10.47
N VAL A 446 10.82 -5.42 11.09
CA VAL A 446 9.80 -6.00 11.98
C VAL A 446 8.79 -6.78 11.16
N VAL A 447 8.47 -7.98 11.65
CA VAL A 447 7.42 -8.85 11.14
C VAL A 447 6.39 -9.06 12.22
N LYS A 448 5.10 -8.98 11.89
CA LYS A 448 3.96 -9.05 12.83
C LYS A 448 2.96 -10.13 12.43
N GLY A 449 2.03 -10.42 13.34
CA GLY A 449 0.90 -11.33 13.12
C GLY A 449 1.19 -12.80 13.42
N GLY A 450 2.44 -13.24 13.30
CA GLY A 450 2.79 -14.66 13.35
C GLY A 450 2.19 -15.46 12.18
N SER A 451 2.47 -16.75 12.09
CA SER A 451 2.17 -17.56 10.91
C SER A 451 1.63 -18.95 11.24
N TRP A 452 1.22 -19.70 10.21
CA TRP A 452 0.83 -21.11 10.30
C TRP A 452 1.90 -22.02 10.95
N LYS A 453 3.14 -21.56 10.96
CA LYS A 453 4.30 -22.26 11.52
C LYS A 453 4.54 -21.95 13.01
N ASP A 454 3.92 -20.88 13.51
CA ASP A 454 4.17 -20.33 14.83
C ASP A 454 3.19 -20.83 15.87
N ALA A 455 3.65 -21.00 17.12
CA ALA A 455 2.78 -21.33 18.24
C ALA A 455 1.92 -20.14 18.67
N ALA A 456 0.82 -20.40 19.38
CA ALA A 456 -0.19 -19.44 19.81
C ALA A 456 0.37 -18.13 20.42
N ARG A 457 1.50 -18.19 21.09
CA ARG A 457 2.17 -17.03 21.68
C ARG A 457 2.66 -16.02 20.62
N PHE A 458 3.14 -16.50 19.49
CA PHE A 458 3.71 -15.66 18.44
C PHE A 458 2.64 -15.03 17.53
N ILE A 459 1.38 -15.47 17.63
CA ILE A 459 0.23 -14.88 16.95
C ILE A 459 -0.53 -13.86 17.81
N GLU A 460 -0.02 -13.51 18.99
CA GLU A 460 -0.56 -12.43 19.81
C GLU A 460 -0.37 -11.06 19.15
N VAL A 461 -1.30 -10.13 19.36
CA VAL A 461 -1.26 -8.80 18.70
C VAL A 461 0.01 -8.01 19.04
N ASN A 462 0.54 -8.18 20.25
CA ASN A 462 1.77 -7.55 20.72
C ASN A 462 3.04 -8.31 20.33
N ALA A 463 2.93 -9.56 19.85
CA ALA A 463 4.08 -10.33 19.44
C ALA A 463 4.79 -9.62 18.29
N ARG A 464 6.12 -9.57 18.38
CA ARG A 464 6.99 -9.00 17.35
C ARG A 464 8.13 -9.96 17.05
N SER A 465 8.45 -10.08 15.80
CA SER A 465 9.62 -10.79 15.35
C SER A 465 10.34 -9.97 14.26
N TYR A 466 11.41 -10.48 13.74
CA TYR A 466 12.11 -9.83 12.64
C TYR A 466 12.59 -10.84 11.60
N GLU A 467 12.79 -10.35 10.41
CA GLU A 467 13.55 -11.05 9.38
C GLU A 467 14.41 -10.02 8.62
N TYR A 468 15.44 -10.49 7.95
CA TYR A 468 16.32 -9.64 7.15
C TYR A 468 15.65 -9.24 5.84
N LEU A 469 15.83 -7.99 5.44
CA LEU A 469 15.09 -7.38 4.32
C LEU A 469 15.24 -8.08 2.96
N ASN A 470 16.28 -8.89 2.78
CA ASN A 470 16.56 -9.65 1.54
C ASN A 470 16.12 -11.14 1.66
N GLU A 471 15.78 -11.59 2.85
CA GLU A 471 15.38 -12.98 3.08
C GLU A 471 13.94 -13.22 2.67
N THR A 472 13.71 -14.46 2.26
CA THR A 472 12.40 -14.95 1.82
C THR A 472 12.02 -16.18 2.65
N ARG A 473 10.75 -16.27 3.05
CA ARG A 473 10.25 -17.37 3.88
C ARG A 473 8.91 -17.86 3.36
N SER A 474 8.62 -19.14 3.56
CA SER A 474 7.35 -19.78 3.21
C SER A 474 6.18 -19.36 4.12
N PHE A 475 6.47 -18.60 5.15
CA PHE A 475 5.53 -18.17 6.18
C PHE A 475 5.49 -16.65 6.37
N ILE A 476 6.16 -15.88 5.49
CA ILE A 476 6.12 -14.41 5.51
C ILE A 476 5.52 -13.89 4.20
N GLY A 477 4.45 -13.11 4.34
CA GLY A 477 3.78 -12.37 3.30
C GLY A 477 3.70 -10.88 3.65
N PHE A 478 2.69 -10.17 3.13
CA PHE A 478 2.48 -8.75 3.45
C PHE A 478 1.07 -8.29 3.07
N ARG A 479 0.66 -7.15 3.62
CA ARG A 479 -0.49 -6.35 3.17
C ARG A 479 -0.09 -4.89 3.03
N CYS A 480 -0.84 -4.13 2.24
CA CYS A 480 -0.57 -2.71 2.03
C CYS A 480 -1.47 -1.84 2.90
N VAL A 481 -0.95 -0.66 3.23
CA VAL A 481 -1.70 0.43 3.82
C VAL A 481 -1.58 1.68 2.97
N ARG A 482 -2.49 2.63 3.18
CA ARG A 482 -2.45 3.97 2.60
C ARG A 482 -2.97 4.97 3.62
N SER A 483 -2.22 6.04 3.88
CA SER A 483 -2.67 7.09 4.79
C SER A 483 -3.96 7.72 4.26
N GLN A 484 -4.90 8.01 5.15
CA GLN A 484 -6.13 8.71 4.80
C GLN A 484 -5.86 10.21 4.60
N ILE A 485 -6.49 10.82 3.60
CA ILE A 485 -6.47 12.26 3.39
C ILE A 485 -7.81 12.84 3.83
N GLY A 486 -7.76 13.88 4.69
CA GLY A 486 -8.94 14.57 5.16
C GLY A 486 -9.69 13.84 6.27
N GLU A 487 -10.83 14.40 6.70
CA GLU A 487 -11.68 13.78 7.70
C GLU A 487 -12.64 12.79 7.03
N SER A 488 -12.72 11.57 7.58
CA SER A 488 -13.81 10.67 7.24
C SER A 488 -15.07 11.21 7.89
N ARG A 489 -16.07 11.64 7.11
CA ARG A 489 -17.42 11.74 7.67
C ARG A 489 -17.87 10.31 7.97
N SER A 490 -17.94 9.94 9.25
CA SER A 490 -18.71 8.79 9.68
C SER A 490 -20.13 8.94 9.12
N ARG A 491 -20.53 8.01 8.29
CA ARG A 491 -21.91 7.88 7.86
C ARG A 491 -22.74 7.33 9.02
#